data_bda759927888cf7ced37b9e29f6d450d
#
_entry.id   bda759927888cf7ced37b9e29f6d450d
#
_cell.length_a   1.000
_cell.length_b   1.000
_cell.length_c   1.000
_cell.angle_alpha   90.00
_cell.angle_beta   90.00
_cell.angle_gamma   90.00
#
_symmetry.space_group_name_H-M   'P 1'
#
loop_
_entity.id
_entity.type
_entity.pdbx_description
1 polymer ?
#
loop_
_entity_poly.entity_id
_entity_poly.type
_entity_poly.pdbx_seq_one_letter_code
_entity_poly.pdbx_strand_id
1 'polypeptide(L)'
;MKKIMLIFLVIFLVSCSSNIVYRVKPGNEAFTMGNNSEIGVLLAHGFEASPHEVKELAEYLAERNITVVAVRLKGHGTDIKELDAAKWQDWHNDYENAYNELSRKSKKIFVGGHSLGGALALHLAEQKNVAGIVSLASPIRLNDKRAGYAWLIKYFKKYEARNITEEEKIYYYDEYSAAAVEQLVNLIESYREELSKITEPVLIIQLGNDTMIDPGSADYIYENVKSKNKKIIIINATGHGLFDGEYKNKVYEEVYNFVKNAK
;
A
#
# COMPACT_ATOMS: atom_id res chain seq x y z
N MET A 1 10.58 -17.31 -67.53
CA MET A 1 10.17 -16.52 -66.34
C MET A 1 10.05 -17.48 -65.16
N LYS A 2 11.08 -17.51 -64.29
CA LYS A 2 11.07 -18.37 -63.08
C LYS A 2 10.34 -17.62 -61.95
N LYS A 3 9.21 -18.18 -61.45
CA LYS A 3 8.50 -17.65 -60.28
C LYS A 3 9.29 -18.07 -59.03
N ILE A 4 9.83 -17.10 -58.31
CA ILE A 4 10.43 -17.29 -56.99
C ILE A 4 9.27 -17.28 -56.00
N MET A 5 9.04 -18.44 -55.36
CA MET A 5 8.06 -18.61 -54.31
C MET A 5 8.75 -18.32 -52.97
N LEU A 6 8.44 -17.18 -52.39
CA LEU A 6 8.93 -16.80 -51.06
C LEU A 6 8.13 -17.57 -50.02
N ILE A 7 8.77 -18.53 -49.34
CA ILE A 7 8.16 -19.24 -48.20
C ILE A 7 8.45 -18.41 -46.96
N PHE A 8 7.40 -17.79 -46.38
CA PHE A 8 7.47 -17.19 -45.05
C PHE A 8 7.42 -18.30 -44.01
N LEU A 9 8.54 -18.57 -43.36
CA LEU A 9 8.60 -19.45 -42.20
C LEU A 9 8.12 -18.69 -41.00
N VAL A 10 6.87 -18.91 -40.58
CA VAL A 10 6.34 -18.36 -39.30
C VAL A 10 6.84 -19.27 -38.19
N ILE A 11 7.87 -18.83 -37.47
CA ILE A 11 8.34 -19.49 -36.25
C ILE A 11 7.39 -19.14 -35.12
N PHE A 12 6.51 -20.06 -34.74
CA PHE A 12 5.77 -20.00 -33.50
C PHE A 12 6.75 -20.28 -32.35
N LEU A 13 7.21 -19.20 -31.69
CA LEU A 13 7.86 -19.32 -30.40
C LEU A 13 6.77 -19.67 -29.36
N VAL A 14 6.63 -20.95 -29.05
CA VAL A 14 5.89 -21.41 -27.90
C VAL A 14 6.71 -20.98 -26.67
N SER A 15 6.35 -19.85 -26.08
CA SER A 15 6.87 -19.44 -24.78
C SER A 15 6.30 -20.40 -23.74
N CYS A 16 7.08 -21.39 -23.31
CA CYS A 16 6.83 -22.11 -22.09
C CYS A 16 7.04 -21.11 -20.93
N SER A 17 6.00 -20.43 -20.48
CA SER A 17 6.04 -19.74 -19.20
C SER A 17 6.06 -20.79 -18.11
N SER A 18 7.23 -21.13 -17.59
CA SER A 18 7.33 -21.82 -16.31
C SER A 18 6.68 -20.90 -15.27
N ASN A 19 5.59 -21.35 -14.64
CA ASN A 19 5.00 -20.66 -13.51
C ASN A 19 6.00 -20.70 -12.36
N ILE A 20 6.79 -19.63 -12.22
CA ILE A 20 7.69 -19.47 -11.08
C ILE A 20 6.79 -19.19 -9.86
N VAL A 21 6.82 -20.10 -8.90
CA VAL A 21 6.14 -19.90 -7.61
C VAL A 21 7.13 -19.26 -6.65
N TYR A 22 6.89 -18.00 -6.33
CA TYR A 22 7.68 -17.29 -5.33
C TYR A 22 7.19 -17.66 -3.92
N ARG A 23 8.13 -18.00 -3.03
CA ARG A 23 7.81 -18.34 -1.64
C ARG A 23 7.79 -17.06 -0.79
N VAL A 24 6.79 -16.97 0.08
CA VAL A 24 6.74 -15.92 1.11
C VAL A 24 7.88 -16.16 2.11
N LYS A 25 8.66 -15.12 2.39
CA LYS A 25 9.71 -15.17 3.41
C LYS A 25 9.06 -15.31 4.79
N PRO A 26 9.59 -16.11 5.71
CA PRO A 26 9.03 -16.26 7.06
C PRO A 26 8.86 -14.90 7.76
N GLY A 27 7.68 -14.67 8.36
CA GLY A 27 7.32 -13.42 9.04
C GLY A 27 6.71 -12.35 8.13
N ASN A 28 6.59 -12.63 6.82
CA ASN A 28 6.00 -11.71 5.85
C ASN A 28 4.61 -12.17 5.35
N GLU A 29 4.04 -13.17 6.00
CA GLU A 29 2.70 -13.67 5.66
C GLU A 29 1.62 -12.65 6.03
N ALA A 30 0.50 -12.67 5.29
CA ALA A 30 -0.71 -12.01 5.73
C ALA A 30 -1.21 -12.63 7.04
N PHE A 31 -1.81 -11.85 7.92
CA PHE A 31 -2.31 -12.35 9.19
C PHE A 31 -3.65 -11.70 9.58
N THR A 32 -4.35 -12.36 10.49
CA THR A 32 -5.56 -11.84 11.14
C THR A 32 -5.39 -11.93 12.64
N MET A 33 -5.73 -10.87 13.35
CA MET A 33 -5.74 -10.80 14.82
C MET A 33 -7.12 -10.36 15.32
N GLY A 34 -7.50 -10.84 16.50
CA GLY A 34 -8.83 -10.57 17.07
C GLY A 34 -9.94 -11.36 16.40
N ASN A 35 -11.15 -11.26 16.98
CA ASN A 35 -12.35 -11.98 16.50
C ASN A 35 -13.64 -11.16 16.71
N ASN A 36 -13.56 -9.84 16.80
CA ASN A 36 -14.72 -8.96 16.96
C ASN A 36 -15.56 -8.91 15.69
N SER A 37 -16.82 -9.27 15.77
CA SER A 37 -17.77 -9.21 14.65
C SER A 37 -18.37 -7.82 14.42
N GLU A 38 -18.20 -6.87 15.33
CA GLU A 38 -18.74 -5.52 15.17
C GLU A 38 -17.80 -4.60 14.40
N ILE A 39 -16.49 -4.66 14.68
CA ILE A 39 -15.49 -3.74 14.11
C ILE A 39 -14.33 -4.56 13.53
N GLY A 40 -14.07 -4.36 12.25
CA GLY A 40 -12.90 -4.85 11.54
C GLY A 40 -12.06 -3.71 10.97
N VAL A 41 -10.74 -3.86 11.01
CA VAL A 41 -9.78 -2.95 10.39
C VAL A 41 -8.95 -3.73 9.40
N LEU A 42 -8.94 -3.31 8.14
CA LEU A 42 -8.05 -3.82 7.12
C LEU A 42 -6.84 -2.89 7.02
N LEU A 43 -5.64 -3.44 7.16
CA LEU A 43 -4.38 -2.74 7.04
C LEU A 43 -3.54 -3.29 5.89
N ALA A 44 -2.90 -2.40 5.13
CA ALA A 44 -1.82 -2.76 4.22
C ALA A 44 -0.54 -2.00 4.57
N HIS A 45 0.57 -2.66 4.31
CA HIS A 45 1.94 -2.17 4.48
C HIS A 45 2.34 -1.18 3.36
N GLY A 46 3.49 -0.53 3.53
CA GLY A 46 4.10 0.37 2.56
C GLY A 46 4.75 -0.35 1.37
N PHE A 47 5.22 0.46 0.43
CA PHE A 47 5.90 0.00 -0.77
C PHE A 47 7.21 -0.72 -0.41
N GLU A 48 7.44 -1.89 -1.02
CA GLU A 48 8.60 -2.76 -0.79
C GLU A 48 8.76 -3.25 0.66
N ALA A 49 7.70 -3.14 1.46
CA ALA A 49 7.61 -3.67 2.81
C ALA A 49 6.84 -5.01 2.85
N SER A 50 6.36 -5.40 4.01
CA SER A 50 5.55 -6.59 4.23
C SER A 50 4.53 -6.35 5.33
N PRO A 51 3.57 -7.27 5.59
CA PRO A 51 2.61 -7.13 6.68
C PRO A 51 3.24 -6.94 8.06
N HIS A 52 4.50 -7.32 8.23
CA HIS A 52 5.25 -7.08 9.46
C HIS A 52 5.29 -5.59 9.85
N GLU A 53 5.34 -4.67 8.88
CA GLU A 53 5.40 -3.23 9.12
C GLU A 53 4.21 -2.72 9.94
N VAL A 54 3.02 -3.26 9.72
CA VAL A 54 1.80 -2.85 10.44
C VAL A 54 1.45 -3.75 11.62
N LYS A 55 2.34 -4.69 11.97
CA LYS A 55 2.05 -5.74 12.96
C LYS A 55 1.81 -5.17 14.36
N GLU A 56 2.66 -4.28 14.84
CA GLU A 56 2.51 -3.70 16.18
C GLU A 56 1.21 -2.88 16.30
N LEU A 57 0.82 -2.14 15.25
CA LEU A 57 -0.47 -1.45 15.21
C LEU A 57 -1.62 -2.46 15.25
N ALA A 58 -1.51 -3.56 14.52
CA ALA A 58 -2.53 -4.60 14.50
C ALA A 58 -2.67 -5.27 15.87
N GLU A 59 -1.56 -5.58 16.55
CA GLU A 59 -1.53 -6.10 17.93
C GLU A 59 -2.22 -5.11 18.90
N TYR A 60 -1.83 -3.83 18.83
CA TYR A 60 -2.42 -2.77 19.68
C TYR A 60 -3.94 -2.67 19.53
N LEU A 61 -4.47 -2.78 18.31
CA LEU A 61 -5.90 -2.75 18.03
C LEU A 61 -6.60 -4.04 18.47
N ALA A 62 -5.98 -5.20 18.22
CA ALA A 62 -6.54 -6.50 18.57
C ALA A 62 -6.68 -6.69 20.08
N GLU A 63 -5.69 -6.26 20.88
CA GLU A 63 -5.75 -6.22 22.35
C GLU A 63 -6.90 -5.37 22.88
N ARG A 64 -7.43 -4.44 22.05
CA ARG A 64 -8.56 -3.56 22.36
C ARG A 64 -9.85 -4.01 21.70
N ASN A 65 -9.96 -5.31 21.44
CA ASN A 65 -11.16 -5.96 20.92
C ASN A 65 -11.59 -5.44 19.53
N ILE A 66 -10.63 -5.27 18.62
CA ILE A 66 -10.87 -4.96 17.20
C ILE A 66 -10.31 -6.11 16.36
N THR A 67 -11.06 -6.60 15.38
CA THR A 67 -10.52 -7.55 14.40
C THR A 67 -9.65 -6.80 13.40
N VAL A 68 -8.42 -7.26 13.21
CA VAL A 68 -7.49 -6.66 12.25
C VAL A 68 -7.04 -7.69 11.25
N VAL A 69 -7.11 -7.34 9.97
CA VAL A 69 -6.53 -8.09 8.87
C VAL A 69 -5.37 -7.28 8.30
N ALA A 70 -4.17 -7.84 8.28
CA ALA A 70 -3.03 -7.28 7.59
C ALA A 70 -2.80 -8.08 6.31
N VAL A 71 -3.05 -7.44 5.16
CA VAL A 71 -2.92 -8.07 3.85
C VAL A 71 -1.48 -8.04 3.37
N ARG A 72 -1.02 -9.10 2.70
CA ARG A 72 0.22 -9.11 1.93
C ARG A 72 -0.09 -8.82 0.47
N LEU A 73 0.52 -7.78 -0.06
CA LEU A 73 0.35 -7.37 -1.45
C LEU A 73 1.27 -8.21 -2.36
N LYS A 74 0.80 -8.53 -3.55
CA LYS A 74 1.55 -9.33 -4.53
C LYS A 74 2.94 -8.76 -4.77
N GLY A 75 3.94 -9.64 -4.80
CA GLY A 75 5.33 -9.28 -4.97
C GLY A 75 6.01 -8.72 -3.73
N HIS A 76 5.31 -8.52 -2.60
CA HIS A 76 5.88 -8.06 -1.35
C HIS A 76 6.14 -9.23 -0.39
N GLY A 77 7.25 -9.17 0.33
CA GLY A 77 7.66 -10.23 1.26
C GLY A 77 8.06 -11.56 0.59
N THR A 78 8.39 -11.55 -0.69
CA THR A 78 8.80 -12.71 -1.50
C THR A 78 10.16 -12.47 -2.18
N ASP A 79 10.15 -12.17 -3.48
CA ASP A 79 11.32 -11.87 -4.31
C ASP A 79 11.02 -10.60 -5.13
N ILE A 80 12.00 -9.71 -5.24
CA ILE A 80 11.86 -8.45 -5.99
C ILE A 80 11.45 -8.67 -7.46
N LYS A 81 11.75 -9.84 -8.03
CA LYS A 81 11.33 -10.20 -9.40
C LYS A 81 9.82 -10.41 -9.50
N GLU A 82 9.17 -10.89 -8.43
CA GLU A 82 7.71 -10.96 -8.38
C GLU A 82 7.11 -9.56 -8.31
N LEU A 83 7.75 -8.67 -7.53
CA LEU A 83 7.35 -7.27 -7.46
C LEU A 83 7.49 -6.54 -8.80
N ASP A 84 8.58 -6.79 -9.54
CA ASP A 84 8.79 -6.24 -10.89
C ASP A 84 7.66 -6.62 -11.86
N ALA A 85 7.12 -7.81 -11.72
CA ALA A 85 6.06 -8.32 -12.58
C ALA A 85 4.66 -7.90 -12.13
N ALA A 86 4.51 -7.46 -10.87
CA ALA A 86 3.24 -7.04 -10.31
C ALA A 86 2.74 -5.74 -10.95
N LYS A 87 1.42 -5.59 -11.02
CA LYS A 87 0.74 -4.38 -11.41
C LYS A 87 0.04 -3.77 -10.20
N TRP A 88 -0.17 -2.48 -10.21
CA TRP A 88 -0.89 -1.83 -9.11
C TRP A 88 -2.32 -2.40 -8.93
N GLN A 89 -2.92 -2.89 -10.03
CA GLN A 89 -4.22 -3.59 -9.97
C GLN A 89 -4.12 -4.92 -9.21
N ASP A 90 -2.98 -5.62 -9.24
CA ASP A 90 -2.78 -6.81 -8.43
C ASP A 90 -2.83 -6.44 -6.93
N TRP A 91 -2.16 -5.35 -6.53
CA TRP A 91 -2.19 -4.85 -5.15
C TRP A 91 -3.59 -4.41 -4.73
N HIS A 92 -4.30 -3.70 -5.62
CA HIS A 92 -5.69 -3.31 -5.38
C HIS A 92 -6.58 -4.55 -5.20
N ASN A 93 -6.45 -5.55 -6.07
CA ASN A 93 -7.23 -6.79 -5.98
C ASN A 93 -6.96 -7.56 -4.67
N ASP A 94 -5.69 -7.65 -4.22
CA ASP A 94 -5.36 -8.27 -2.95
C ASP A 94 -6.03 -7.53 -1.78
N TYR A 95 -6.01 -6.19 -1.81
CA TYR A 95 -6.62 -5.35 -0.80
C TYR A 95 -8.16 -5.45 -0.81
N GLU A 96 -8.78 -5.40 -1.98
CA GLU A 96 -10.22 -5.55 -2.15
C GLU A 96 -10.71 -6.94 -1.75
N ASN A 97 -9.98 -8.00 -2.09
CA ASN A 97 -10.31 -9.37 -1.67
C ASN A 97 -10.29 -9.50 -0.15
N ALA A 98 -9.27 -8.94 0.52
CA ALA A 98 -9.19 -8.91 1.97
C ALA A 98 -10.34 -8.08 2.60
N TYR A 99 -10.73 -6.95 2.00
CA TYR A 99 -11.92 -6.20 2.38
C TYR A 99 -13.19 -7.05 2.27
N ASN A 100 -13.38 -7.72 1.14
CA ASN A 100 -14.56 -8.56 0.91
C ASN A 100 -14.64 -9.75 1.88
N GLU A 101 -13.51 -10.31 2.28
CA GLU A 101 -13.47 -11.37 3.31
C GLU A 101 -13.77 -10.83 4.71
N LEU A 102 -13.21 -9.68 5.07
CA LEU A 102 -13.43 -9.05 6.37
C LEU A 102 -14.89 -8.58 6.51
N SER A 103 -15.51 -8.08 5.43
CA SER A 103 -16.92 -7.61 5.41
C SER A 103 -17.94 -8.73 5.64
N ARG A 104 -17.55 -9.99 5.47
CA ARG A 104 -18.39 -11.15 5.84
C ARG A 104 -18.32 -11.48 7.33
N LYS A 105 -17.30 -10.97 8.03
CA LYS A 105 -17.00 -11.29 9.43
C LYS A 105 -17.30 -10.16 10.39
N SER A 106 -17.20 -8.90 9.94
CA SER A 106 -17.40 -7.71 10.75
C SER A 106 -18.39 -6.75 10.11
N LYS A 107 -19.19 -6.06 10.94
CA LYS A 107 -20.26 -5.15 10.45
C LYS A 107 -19.75 -3.79 10.01
N LYS A 108 -18.81 -3.20 10.74
CA LYS A 108 -18.17 -1.92 10.41
C LYS A 108 -16.73 -2.19 10.00
N ILE A 109 -16.40 -1.85 8.76
CA ILE A 109 -15.05 -2.07 8.22
C ILE A 109 -14.36 -0.73 8.03
N PHE A 110 -13.27 -0.55 8.74
CA PHE A 110 -12.32 0.51 8.49
C PHE A 110 -11.21 0.01 7.58
N VAL A 111 -10.78 0.84 6.66
CA VAL A 111 -9.69 0.53 5.74
C VAL A 111 -8.55 1.50 5.97
N GLY A 112 -7.31 1.03 5.88
CA GLY A 112 -6.17 1.88 6.11
C GLY A 112 -4.85 1.20 5.76
N GLY A 113 -3.78 1.90 6.01
CA GLY A 113 -2.42 1.41 5.81
C GLY A 113 -1.41 2.52 5.75
N HIS A 114 -0.15 2.11 5.63
CA HIS A 114 0.99 2.99 5.55
C HIS A 114 1.39 3.21 4.09
N SER A 115 1.66 4.44 3.71
CA SER A 115 2.20 4.80 2.40
C SER A 115 1.38 4.19 1.24
N LEU A 116 1.90 3.21 0.49
CA LEU A 116 1.16 2.42 -0.50
C LEU A 116 -0.16 1.88 0.05
N GLY A 117 -0.15 1.34 1.28
CA GLY A 117 -1.35 0.81 1.92
C GLY A 117 -2.42 1.88 2.15
N GLY A 118 -2.01 3.09 2.50
CA GLY A 118 -2.92 4.23 2.64
C GLY A 118 -3.48 4.70 1.29
N ALA A 119 -2.67 4.65 0.22
CA ALA A 119 -3.11 4.92 -1.14
C ALA A 119 -4.19 3.92 -1.60
N LEU A 120 -3.98 2.62 -1.31
CA LEU A 120 -4.96 1.57 -1.61
C LEU A 120 -6.26 1.76 -0.82
N ALA A 121 -6.16 2.18 0.45
CA ALA A 121 -7.34 2.46 1.28
C ALA A 121 -8.18 3.62 0.72
N LEU A 122 -7.52 4.70 0.32
CA LEU A 122 -8.19 5.84 -0.33
C LEU A 122 -8.84 5.41 -1.66
N HIS A 123 -8.09 4.70 -2.52
CA HIS A 123 -8.62 4.23 -3.80
C HIS A 123 -9.81 3.25 -3.64
N LEU A 124 -9.77 2.36 -2.63
CA LEU A 124 -10.89 1.46 -2.35
C LEU A 124 -12.14 2.24 -1.88
N ALA A 125 -11.95 3.25 -1.01
CA ALA A 125 -13.05 4.04 -0.45
C ALA A 125 -13.78 4.90 -1.49
N GLU A 126 -13.19 5.18 -2.64
CA GLU A 126 -13.89 5.82 -3.77
C GLU A 126 -14.98 4.93 -4.39
N GLN A 127 -14.90 3.62 -4.16
CA GLN A 127 -15.70 2.60 -4.82
C GLN A 127 -16.53 1.76 -3.85
N LYS A 128 -16.15 1.72 -2.57
CA LYS A 128 -16.77 0.89 -1.52
C LYS A 128 -17.22 1.75 -0.36
N ASN A 129 -18.35 1.38 0.21
CA ASN A 129 -18.83 1.99 1.45
C ASN A 129 -18.06 1.39 2.64
N VAL A 130 -17.23 2.20 3.28
CA VAL A 130 -16.43 1.82 4.44
C VAL A 130 -16.87 2.62 5.69
N ALA A 131 -16.58 2.11 6.89
CA ALA A 131 -16.91 2.82 8.13
C ALA A 131 -15.97 4.01 8.39
N GLY A 132 -14.81 4.02 7.76
CA GLY A 132 -13.83 5.11 7.80
C GLY A 132 -12.49 4.70 7.22
N ILE A 133 -11.64 5.68 6.95
CA ILE A 133 -10.33 5.53 6.31
C ILE A 133 -9.22 6.01 7.25
N VAL A 134 -8.16 5.20 7.37
CA VAL A 134 -6.93 5.52 8.12
C VAL A 134 -5.79 5.68 7.12
N SER A 135 -5.52 6.92 6.74
CA SER A 135 -4.48 7.31 5.77
C SER A 135 -3.19 7.65 6.52
N LEU A 136 -2.23 6.75 6.53
CA LEU A 136 -0.94 6.91 7.20
C LEU A 136 0.15 7.17 6.17
N ALA A 137 0.66 8.40 6.10
CA ALA A 137 1.67 8.84 5.14
C ALA A 137 1.34 8.45 3.69
N SER A 138 0.07 8.63 3.27
CA SER A 138 -0.39 8.25 1.92
C SER A 138 0.13 9.23 0.87
N PRO A 139 0.78 8.77 -0.21
CA PRO A 139 1.40 9.63 -1.19
C PRO A 139 0.38 10.28 -2.14
N ILE A 140 0.47 11.57 -2.35
CA ILE A 140 -0.14 12.28 -3.51
C ILE A 140 0.93 12.51 -4.58
N ARG A 141 2.18 12.66 -4.15
CA ARG A 141 3.38 12.73 -4.98
C ARG A 141 4.56 12.14 -4.21
N LEU A 142 5.49 11.57 -4.94
CA LEU A 142 6.78 11.15 -4.39
C LEU A 142 7.76 12.34 -4.39
N ASN A 143 8.64 12.40 -3.38
CA ASN A 143 9.67 13.44 -3.31
C ASN A 143 10.73 13.29 -4.41
N ASP A 144 11.06 12.05 -4.78
CA ASP A 144 11.96 11.82 -5.90
C ASP A 144 11.27 12.13 -7.24
N LYS A 145 11.64 13.24 -7.84
CA LYS A 145 11.09 13.67 -9.14
C LYS A 145 11.36 12.69 -10.27
N ARG A 146 12.38 11.81 -10.13
CA ARG A 146 12.69 10.75 -11.10
C ARG A 146 11.58 9.70 -11.17
N ALA A 147 10.79 9.55 -10.11
CA ALA A 147 9.68 8.61 -10.08
C ALA A 147 8.68 8.81 -11.25
N GLY A 148 8.42 10.06 -11.65
CA GLY A 148 7.58 10.35 -12.81
C GLY A 148 8.15 9.86 -14.16
N TYR A 149 9.43 9.49 -14.18
CA TYR A 149 10.12 8.91 -15.34
C TYR A 149 10.42 7.42 -15.17
N ALA A 150 9.88 6.77 -14.14
CA ALA A 150 10.14 5.36 -13.85
C ALA A 150 9.78 4.44 -15.03
N TRP A 151 8.73 4.80 -15.80
CA TRP A 151 8.32 4.11 -17.04
C TRP A 151 9.44 4.03 -18.10
N LEU A 152 10.36 5.00 -18.10
CA LEU A 152 11.53 5.02 -18.98
C LEU A 152 12.77 4.45 -18.29
N ILE A 153 12.99 4.81 -17.02
CA ILE A 153 14.19 4.44 -16.25
C ILE A 153 14.34 2.93 -16.15
N LYS A 154 13.24 2.17 -16.00
CA LYS A 154 13.23 0.70 -15.88
C LYS A 154 13.94 -0.05 -17.02
N TYR A 155 14.10 0.57 -18.20
CA TYR A 155 14.81 -0.03 -19.33
C TYR A 155 16.33 0.17 -19.26
N PHE A 156 16.81 1.12 -18.44
CA PHE A 156 18.24 1.46 -18.31
C PHE A 156 18.79 1.11 -16.94
N LYS A 157 17.99 1.27 -15.88
CA LYS A 157 18.37 0.98 -14.50
C LYS A 157 17.19 0.29 -13.82
N LYS A 158 17.26 -1.04 -13.77
CA LYS A 158 16.18 -1.86 -13.25
C LYS A 158 16.01 -1.71 -11.74
N TYR A 159 17.13 -1.70 -11.01
CA TYR A 159 17.19 -1.62 -9.55
C TYR A 159 18.08 -0.48 -9.08
N GLU A 160 17.74 0.10 -7.95
CA GLU A 160 18.54 1.08 -7.24
C GLU A 160 18.70 0.64 -5.78
N ALA A 161 19.96 0.55 -5.31
CA ALA A 161 20.26 0.09 -3.95
C ALA A 161 19.57 0.97 -2.89
N ARG A 162 19.02 0.31 -1.88
CA ARG A 162 18.44 0.92 -0.68
C ARG A 162 19.34 0.62 0.51
N ASN A 163 19.65 1.64 1.30
CA ASN A 163 20.48 1.47 2.49
C ASN A 163 19.61 1.07 3.67
N ILE A 164 19.59 -0.22 3.97
CA ILE A 164 18.89 -0.82 5.11
C ILE A 164 19.80 -1.81 5.83
N THR A 165 19.49 -2.10 7.08
CA THR A 165 20.23 -3.06 7.92
C THR A 165 19.95 -4.51 7.50
N GLU A 166 20.78 -5.46 7.93
CA GLU A 166 20.55 -6.90 7.67
C GLU A 166 19.24 -7.40 8.33
N GLU A 167 18.84 -6.82 9.46
CA GLU A 167 17.59 -7.15 10.13
C GLU A 167 16.37 -6.67 9.32
N GLU A 168 16.46 -5.47 8.76
CA GLU A 168 15.39 -4.91 7.90
C GLU A 168 15.22 -5.68 6.60
N LYS A 169 16.27 -6.31 6.03
CA LYS A 169 16.17 -7.11 4.80
C LYS A 169 15.25 -8.32 4.91
N ILE A 170 14.89 -8.73 6.12
CA ILE A 170 13.90 -9.80 6.33
C ILE A 170 12.53 -9.31 5.86
N TYR A 171 12.19 -8.04 6.10
CA TYR A 171 10.86 -7.47 5.92
C TYR A 171 10.75 -6.45 4.79
N TYR A 172 11.92 -5.95 4.31
CA TYR A 172 12.02 -4.98 3.22
C TYR A 172 12.95 -5.50 2.13
N TYR A 173 12.82 -4.96 0.92
CA TYR A 173 13.83 -5.17 -0.11
C TYR A 173 14.97 -4.16 0.06
N ASP A 174 16.19 -4.60 -0.24
CA ASP A 174 17.41 -3.78 -0.21
C ASP A 174 17.69 -3.07 -1.55
N GLU A 175 16.74 -3.12 -2.46
CA GLU A 175 16.75 -2.44 -3.74
C GLU A 175 15.37 -1.88 -4.06
N TYR A 176 15.32 -0.73 -4.73
CA TYR A 176 14.11 -0.19 -5.33
C TYR A 176 13.96 -0.71 -6.76
N SER A 177 12.78 -1.24 -7.10
CA SER A 177 12.45 -1.62 -8.46
C SER A 177 11.85 -0.45 -9.23
N ALA A 178 12.50 -0.02 -10.32
CA ALA A 178 11.97 1.04 -11.18
C ALA A 178 10.63 0.64 -11.83
N ALA A 179 10.41 -0.66 -12.14
CA ALA A 179 9.15 -1.13 -12.67
C ALA A 179 8.02 -1.05 -11.63
N ALA A 180 8.33 -1.38 -10.37
CA ALA A 180 7.35 -1.27 -9.28
C ALA A 180 7.08 0.20 -8.90
N VAL A 181 8.09 1.09 -8.94
CA VAL A 181 7.90 2.53 -8.76
C VAL A 181 6.94 3.10 -9.81
N GLU A 182 7.04 2.69 -11.08
CA GLU A 182 6.06 3.05 -12.10
C GLU A 182 4.63 2.64 -11.71
N GLN A 183 4.46 1.44 -11.16
CA GLN A 183 3.13 0.98 -10.72
C GLN A 183 2.62 1.78 -9.52
N LEU A 184 3.48 2.17 -8.59
CA LEU A 184 3.11 3.06 -7.48
C LEU A 184 2.66 4.43 -8.00
N VAL A 185 3.37 5.02 -8.96
CA VAL A 185 2.97 6.29 -9.60
C VAL A 185 1.61 6.15 -10.28
N ASN A 186 1.40 5.06 -11.04
CA ASN A 186 0.11 4.82 -11.71
C ASN A 186 -1.05 4.68 -10.71
N LEU A 187 -0.82 4.04 -9.56
CA LEU A 187 -1.82 3.98 -8.49
C LEU A 187 -2.12 5.38 -7.94
N ILE A 188 -1.09 6.18 -7.65
CA ILE A 188 -1.26 7.55 -7.15
C ILE A 188 -2.11 8.37 -8.13
N GLU A 189 -1.81 8.29 -9.42
CA GLU A 189 -2.56 9.00 -10.46
C GLU A 189 -4.02 8.53 -10.55
N SER A 190 -4.29 7.24 -10.30
CA SER A 190 -5.63 6.67 -10.40
C SER A 190 -6.61 7.19 -9.35
N TYR A 191 -6.14 7.53 -8.13
CA TYR A 191 -7.04 7.99 -7.06
C TYR A 191 -6.94 9.49 -6.75
N ARG A 192 -5.83 10.13 -7.07
CA ARG A 192 -5.59 11.53 -6.69
C ARG A 192 -6.70 12.50 -7.13
N GLU A 193 -7.21 12.33 -8.33
CA GLU A 193 -8.27 13.19 -8.90
C GLU A 193 -9.68 12.78 -8.42
N GLU A 194 -9.80 11.61 -7.79
CA GLU A 194 -11.06 10.99 -7.40
C GLU A 194 -11.38 11.15 -5.89
N LEU A 195 -10.47 11.76 -5.11
CA LEU A 195 -10.62 11.97 -3.66
C LEU A 195 -11.95 12.65 -3.27
N SER A 196 -12.52 13.44 -4.19
CA SER A 196 -13.80 14.11 -3.96
C SER A 196 -15.01 13.16 -3.84
N LYS A 197 -14.84 11.88 -4.19
CA LYS A 197 -15.85 10.83 -4.01
C LYS A 197 -15.91 10.32 -2.56
N ILE A 198 -14.86 10.54 -1.78
CA ILE A 198 -14.77 10.07 -0.40
C ILE A 198 -15.58 10.99 0.52
N THR A 199 -16.63 10.43 1.11
CA THR A 199 -17.54 11.10 2.06
C THR A 199 -17.49 10.52 3.47
N GLU A 200 -16.90 9.34 3.62
CA GLU A 200 -16.73 8.60 4.85
C GLU A 200 -15.74 9.31 5.80
N PRO A 201 -15.79 9.02 7.10
CA PRO A 201 -14.81 9.54 8.06
C PRO A 201 -13.36 9.23 7.63
N VAL A 202 -12.46 10.22 7.77
CA VAL A 202 -11.04 10.06 7.39
C VAL A 202 -10.13 10.56 8.50
N LEU A 203 -9.19 9.70 8.93
CA LEU A 203 -8.04 10.09 9.75
C LEU A 203 -6.79 10.10 8.84
N ILE A 204 -6.08 11.23 8.83
CA ILE A 204 -4.86 11.43 8.07
C ILE A 204 -3.73 11.71 9.04
N ILE A 205 -2.64 10.93 8.99
CA ILE A 205 -1.45 11.13 9.81
C ILE A 205 -0.22 11.11 8.92
N GLN A 206 0.65 12.11 9.06
CA GLN A 206 1.90 12.22 8.29
C GLN A 206 3.01 12.89 9.11
N LEU A 207 4.27 12.59 8.79
CA LEU A 207 5.41 13.35 9.32
C LEU A 207 5.55 14.67 8.57
N GLY A 208 5.79 15.75 9.30
CA GLY A 208 5.91 17.10 8.71
C GLY A 208 7.11 17.27 7.78
N ASN A 209 8.20 16.51 8.02
CA ASN A 209 9.38 16.47 7.16
C ASN A 209 9.52 15.07 6.55
N ASP A 210 8.47 14.60 5.86
CA ASP A 210 8.50 13.30 5.20
C ASP A 210 9.57 13.28 4.10
N THR A 211 10.41 12.24 4.08
CA THR A 211 11.55 12.13 3.16
C THR A 211 11.24 11.38 1.89
N MET A 212 10.15 10.62 1.84
CA MET A 212 9.78 9.76 0.71
C MET A 212 8.65 10.34 -0.14
N ILE A 213 7.68 10.98 0.51
CA ILE A 213 6.53 11.59 -0.16
C ILE A 213 6.48 13.10 0.08
N ASP A 214 5.80 13.81 -0.80
CA ASP A 214 5.57 15.26 -0.65
C ASP A 214 4.92 15.54 0.71
N PRO A 215 5.53 16.35 1.59
CA PRO A 215 4.94 16.71 2.89
C PRO A 215 3.54 17.33 2.79
N GLY A 216 3.21 17.98 1.66
CA GLY A 216 1.88 18.49 1.37
C GLY A 216 0.83 17.43 1.01
N SER A 217 1.18 16.13 0.98
CA SER A 217 0.23 15.07 0.62
C SER A 217 -0.94 15.00 1.60
N ALA A 218 -0.69 15.12 2.89
CA ALA A 218 -1.73 15.08 3.92
C ALA A 218 -2.73 16.23 3.79
N ASP A 219 -2.23 17.46 3.56
CA ASP A 219 -3.09 18.63 3.33
C ASP A 219 -3.91 18.48 2.06
N TYR A 220 -3.30 17.99 0.97
CA TYR A 220 -4.00 17.74 -0.28
C TYR A 220 -5.16 16.75 -0.09
N ILE A 221 -4.92 15.62 0.58
CA ILE A 221 -5.97 14.64 0.87
C ILE A 221 -7.06 15.30 1.72
N TYR A 222 -6.69 16.01 2.79
CA TYR A 222 -7.63 16.67 3.67
C TYR A 222 -8.54 17.69 2.95
N GLU A 223 -7.98 18.47 2.04
CA GLU A 223 -8.73 19.49 1.29
C GLU A 223 -9.68 18.89 0.26
N ASN A 224 -9.28 17.78 -0.38
CA ASN A 224 -10.01 17.23 -1.53
C ASN A 224 -11.08 16.20 -1.16
N VAL A 225 -10.97 15.47 -0.03
CA VAL A 225 -12.06 14.58 0.42
C VAL A 225 -13.28 15.39 0.86
N LYS A 226 -14.48 14.89 0.53
CA LYS A 226 -15.77 15.53 0.89
C LYS A 226 -16.33 15.06 2.24
N SER A 227 -15.55 14.30 2.99
CA SER A 227 -15.90 13.90 4.34
C SER A 227 -16.20 15.12 5.24
N LYS A 228 -17.29 15.04 6.00
CA LYS A 228 -17.63 16.01 7.06
C LYS A 228 -16.93 15.68 8.38
N ASN A 229 -16.46 14.45 8.53
CA ASN A 229 -15.74 13.96 9.71
C ASN A 229 -14.30 13.59 9.28
N LYS A 230 -13.43 14.58 9.20
CA LYS A 230 -12.03 14.41 8.81
C LYS A 230 -11.08 15.04 9.81
N LYS A 231 -10.01 14.30 10.14
CA LYS A 231 -8.96 14.73 11.06
C LYS A 231 -7.60 14.60 10.39
N ILE A 232 -6.77 15.62 10.51
CA ILE A 232 -5.37 15.61 10.07
C ILE A 232 -4.46 15.79 11.28
N ILE A 233 -3.37 15.02 11.32
CA ILE A 233 -2.34 15.08 12.35
C ILE A 233 -0.98 15.12 11.64
N ILE A 234 -0.30 16.26 11.76
CA ILE A 234 1.08 16.40 11.30
C ILE A 234 2.00 16.24 12.51
N ILE A 235 2.87 15.25 12.45
CA ILE A 235 3.86 14.96 13.49
C ILE A 235 5.15 15.69 13.14
N ASN A 236 5.66 16.53 14.03
CA ASN A 236 6.91 17.27 13.83
C ASN A 236 8.12 16.34 13.98
N ALA A 237 8.36 15.54 12.95
CA ALA A 237 9.49 14.61 12.84
C ALA A 237 9.95 14.48 11.38
N THR A 238 11.14 13.95 11.20
CA THR A 238 11.76 13.70 9.88
C THR A 238 11.81 12.19 9.62
N GLY A 239 11.50 11.77 8.40
CA GLY A 239 11.50 10.37 7.98
C GLY A 239 10.27 10.02 7.17
N HIS A 240 9.88 8.75 7.15
CA HIS A 240 8.65 8.28 6.50
C HIS A 240 7.88 7.28 7.37
N GLY A 241 8.59 6.52 8.21
CA GLY A 241 7.99 5.52 9.11
C GLY A 241 7.14 6.18 10.20
N LEU A 242 5.94 5.63 10.43
CA LEU A 242 5.02 6.05 11.49
C LEU A 242 4.96 5.06 12.66
N PHE A 243 5.63 3.92 12.54
CA PHE A 243 5.56 2.81 13.50
C PHE A 243 6.84 2.65 14.33
N ASP A 244 7.77 3.57 14.19
CA ASP A 244 9.01 3.69 14.94
C ASP A 244 9.08 5.04 15.66
N GLY A 245 10.11 5.23 16.49
CA GLY A 245 10.30 6.47 17.22
C GLY A 245 9.30 6.72 18.37
N GLU A 246 9.46 7.86 19.00
CA GLU A 246 8.71 8.23 20.23
C GLU A 246 7.22 8.49 19.96
N TYR A 247 6.86 8.78 18.73
CA TYR A 247 5.47 9.11 18.36
C TYR A 247 4.60 7.90 18.02
N LYS A 248 5.16 6.69 17.89
CA LYS A 248 4.40 5.51 17.47
C LYS A 248 3.17 5.24 18.33
N ASN A 249 3.32 5.35 19.65
CA ASN A 249 2.20 5.13 20.57
C ASN A 249 1.07 6.15 20.37
N LYS A 250 1.41 7.40 20.06
CA LYS A 250 0.42 8.43 19.72
C LYS A 250 -0.30 8.08 18.42
N VAL A 251 0.40 7.58 17.41
CA VAL A 251 -0.22 7.11 16.15
C VAL A 251 -1.21 5.98 16.43
N TYR A 252 -0.82 4.99 17.22
CA TYR A 252 -1.67 3.85 17.57
C TYR A 252 -2.92 4.27 18.34
N GLU A 253 -2.77 5.17 19.32
CA GLU A 253 -3.88 5.71 20.09
C GLU A 253 -4.86 6.52 19.21
N GLU A 254 -4.35 7.34 18.29
CA GLU A 254 -5.19 8.13 17.39
C GLU A 254 -5.96 7.23 16.41
N VAL A 255 -5.34 6.18 15.89
CA VAL A 255 -6.02 5.19 15.04
C VAL A 255 -7.11 4.46 15.84
N TYR A 256 -6.81 4.00 17.06
CA TYR A 256 -7.78 3.33 17.91
C TYR A 256 -8.97 4.24 18.25
N ASN A 257 -8.71 5.48 18.68
CA ASN A 257 -9.74 6.43 19.03
C ASN A 257 -10.62 6.77 17.82
N PHE A 258 -10.04 6.90 16.64
CA PHE A 258 -10.79 7.11 15.40
C PHE A 258 -11.71 5.92 15.09
N VAL A 259 -11.18 4.71 15.09
CA VAL A 259 -11.95 3.49 14.78
C VAL A 259 -13.08 3.26 15.78
N LYS A 260 -12.84 3.56 17.06
CA LYS A 260 -13.85 3.39 18.13
C LYS A 260 -14.96 4.43 18.08
N ASN A 261 -14.66 5.67 17.70
CA ASN A 261 -15.56 6.81 17.83
C ASN A 261 -16.17 7.29 16.51
N ALA A 262 -15.74 6.79 15.36
CA ALA A 262 -16.33 7.13 14.07
C ALA A 262 -17.81 6.68 14.01
N LYS A 263 -18.68 7.68 13.78
CA LYS A 263 -20.14 7.53 13.70
C LYS A 263 -20.59 7.56 12.25
#